data_e197ab010d679121c43321a4a32c14f5
#
_entry.id   e197ab010d679121c43321a4a32c14f5
#
_cell.length_a   1.000
_cell.length_b   1.000
_cell.length_c   1.000
_cell.angle_alpha   90.00
_cell.angle_beta   90.00
_cell.angle_gamma   90.00
#
_symmetry.space_group_name_H-M   'P 1'
#
loop_
_entity.id
_entity.type
_entity.pdbx_description
1 polymer ?
#
loop_
_entity_poly.entity_id
_entity_poly.type
_entity_poly.pdbx_seq_one_letter_code
_entity_poly.pdbx_strand_id
1 'polypeptide(L)'
;MALYISIAIFLIAGMLLEFTAKRKEATITEENSRLKKENKHTFYQLLFFLITIFVLWFLTAFRSAMIGNDTFNYVTYFQIYSDSGINFDSRIEIGYQILNILVAKISHNPYFFLGFVATLCYVGTGIYIYKYSDNLVFSTVLLFPIAYGFFASGLRQAIAMVICLYVYQAIKNKKFLLAILLILLASSFHTSALLMFVFLFHRLIPKKPFVVIPLTAIFIALSLSGIMDNILPMLLGDYGGYYEDEELTSGWLSISYYTIRAIVFYGIAFLSYEKKIKENSLVLSLFTMLLVTISFGFSINVFTRATNYFLLISMVELPNAIHRGGLKHKKILMFLLGFIMVLYFLVTLIIRPEWNRLYPYQFNWN
;
A
#
# COMPACT_ATOMS: atom_id res chain seq x y z
N MET A 1 2.79 21.21 10.17
CA MET A 1 2.47 20.14 11.14
C MET A 1 0.98 20.11 11.53
N ALA A 2 0.35 21.26 11.79
CA ALA A 2 -1.07 21.34 12.14
C ALA A 2 -1.98 20.57 11.15
N LEU A 3 -1.73 20.67 9.85
CA LEU A 3 -2.47 19.94 8.81
C LEU A 3 -2.52 18.42 9.09
N TYR A 4 -1.36 17.79 9.30
CA TYR A 4 -1.28 16.34 9.52
C TYR A 4 -1.88 15.92 10.86
N ILE A 5 -1.74 16.75 11.88
CA ILE A 5 -2.38 16.55 13.20
C ILE A 5 -3.91 16.60 13.03
N SER A 6 -4.45 17.59 12.30
CA SER A 6 -5.89 17.69 12.05
C SER A 6 -6.44 16.45 11.31
N ILE A 7 -5.72 15.95 10.31
CA ILE A 7 -6.09 14.72 9.61
C ILE A 7 -6.09 13.54 10.60
N ALA A 8 -5.05 13.39 11.41
CA ALA A 8 -4.97 12.32 12.39
C ALA A 8 -6.10 12.38 13.43
N ILE A 9 -6.42 13.57 13.96
CA ILE A 9 -7.56 13.77 14.88
C ILE A 9 -8.86 13.35 14.20
N PHE A 10 -9.09 13.76 12.95
CA PHE A 10 -10.28 13.37 12.19
C PHE A 10 -10.37 11.84 11.99
N LEU A 11 -9.26 11.19 11.65
CA LEU A 11 -9.21 9.73 11.47
C LEU A 11 -9.46 8.98 12.78
N ILE A 12 -8.87 9.43 13.89
CA ILE A 12 -9.07 8.85 15.22
C ILE A 12 -10.53 9.06 15.69
N ALA A 13 -11.10 10.23 15.44
CA ALA A 13 -12.51 10.49 15.76
C ALA A 13 -13.45 9.55 14.98
N GLY A 14 -13.20 9.33 13.68
CA GLY A 14 -13.95 8.36 12.89
C GLY A 14 -13.86 6.93 13.44
N MET A 15 -12.68 6.51 13.89
CA MET A 15 -12.53 5.20 14.55
C MET A 15 -13.25 5.12 15.88
N LEU A 16 -13.28 6.20 16.69
CA LEU A 16 -14.02 6.26 17.95
C LEU A 16 -15.52 6.15 17.70
N LEU A 17 -16.04 6.84 16.70
CA LEU A 17 -17.44 6.72 16.30
C LEU A 17 -17.79 5.28 15.88
N GLU A 18 -16.94 4.62 15.09
CA GLU A 18 -17.10 3.22 14.69
C GLU A 18 -17.02 2.28 15.90
N PHE A 19 -16.11 2.55 16.83
CA PHE A 19 -15.95 1.76 18.06
C PHE A 19 -17.18 1.84 18.95
N THR A 20 -17.74 3.03 19.14
CA THR A 20 -18.90 3.29 20.02
C THR A 20 -20.24 2.98 19.36
N ALA A 21 -20.30 2.90 18.02
CA ALA A 21 -21.51 2.58 17.29
C ALA A 21 -22.09 1.24 17.76
N LYS A 22 -23.27 1.30 18.40
CA LYS A 22 -24.06 0.10 18.71
C LYS A 22 -24.53 -0.49 17.38
N ARG A 23 -24.02 -1.67 17.00
CA ARG A 23 -24.67 -2.46 15.94
C ARG A 23 -26.07 -2.78 16.44
N LYS A 24 -27.09 -2.18 15.87
CA LYS A 24 -28.45 -2.71 15.98
C LYS A 24 -28.39 -4.10 15.35
N GLU A 25 -28.38 -5.15 16.17
CA GLU A 25 -28.73 -6.49 15.73
C GLU A 25 -30.20 -6.43 15.32
N ALA A 26 -30.43 -6.17 14.05
CA ALA A 26 -31.77 -6.26 13.48
C ALA A 26 -32.15 -7.74 13.51
N THR A 27 -33.18 -8.07 14.28
CA THR A 27 -33.94 -9.32 14.15
C THR A 27 -34.30 -9.43 12.66
N ILE A 28 -33.67 -10.38 11.97
CA ILE A 28 -33.76 -10.52 10.51
C ILE A 28 -35.05 -11.27 10.23
N THR A 29 -36.11 -10.54 9.85
CA THR A 29 -37.22 -11.13 9.07
C THR A 29 -36.72 -11.27 7.61
N GLU A 30 -37.17 -12.31 6.90
CA GLU A 30 -36.71 -12.63 5.52
C GLU A 30 -36.86 -11.45 4.53
N GLU A 31 -37.84 -10.59 4.75
CA GLU A 31 -38.10 -9.37 3.97
C GLU A 31 -37.02 -8.32 4.14
N ASN A 32 -36.42 -8.18 5.33
CA ASN A 32 -35.31 -7.28 5.63
C ASN A 32 -33.99 -7.80 5.07
N SER A 33 -33.84 -9.07 4.70
CA SER A 33 -32.62 -9.63 4.13
C SER A 33 -32.39 -9.16 2.71
N ARG A 34 -33.40 -8.88 1.92
CA ARG A 34 -33.32 -8.33 0.55
C ARG A 34 -32.95 -6.85 0.56
N LEU A 35 -33.54 -6.04 1.42
CA LEU A 35 -33.25 -4.61 1.56
C LEU A 35 -31.88 -4.34 2.19
N LYS A 36 -31.38 -5.26 3.04
CA LYS A 36 -30.05 -5.15 3.67
C LYS A 36 -28.89 -5.44 2.71
N LYS A 37 -29.16 -6.03 1.55
CA LYS A 37 -28.16 -6.27 0.49
C LYS A 37 -27.81 -4.98 -0.27
N GLU A 38 -28.64 -3.94 -0.20
CA GLU A 38 -28.46 -2.68 -0.92
C GLU A 38 -27.55 -1.68 -0.18
N ASN A 39 -27.53 -1.68 1.17
CA ASN A 39 -26.71 -0.73 1.95
C ASN A 39 -25.67 -1.44 2.82
N LYS A 40 -24.54 -1.81 2.20
CA LYS A 40 -23.39 -2.43 2.90
C LYS A 40 -22.82 -1.53 4.00
N HIS A 41 -22.88 -0.21 3.84
CA HIS A 41 -22.26 0.79 4.70
C HIS A 41 -23.28 1.83 5.16
N THR A 42 -23.13 2.34 6.38
CA THR A 42 -23.96 3.43 6.91
C THR A 42 -23.58 4.77 6.29
N PHE A 43 -24.48 5.74 6.34
CA PHE A 43 -24.24 7.08 5.78
C PHE A 43 -22.97 7.73 6.37
N TYR A 44 -22.78 7.65 7.68
CA TYR A 44 -21.57 8.24 8.30
C TYR A 44 -20.28 7.55 7.85
N GLN A 45 -20.28 6.23 7.64
CA GLN A 45 -19.11 5.50 7.12
C GLN A 45 -18.78 5.92 5.70
N LEU A 46 -19.80 6.13 4.86
CA LEU A 46 -19.61 6.63 3.50
C LEU A 46 -19.10 8.07 3.51
N LEU A 47 -19.69 8.94 4.33
CA LEU A 47 -19.24 10.33 4.44
C LEU A 47 -17.79 10.42 4.93
N PHE A 48 -17.45 9.68 5.98
CA PHE A 48 -16.09 9.59 6.50
C PHE A 48 -15.09 9.11 5.42
N PHE A 49 -15.45 8.05 4.70
CA PHE A 49 -14.66 7.51 3.60
C PHE A 49 -14.45 8.54 2.50
N LEU A 50 -15.52 9.18 2.01
CA LEU A 50 -15.44 10.15 0.92
C LEU A 50 -14.63 11.39 1.31
N ILE A 51 -14.83 11.92 2.53
CA ILE A 51 -14.04 13.05 3.02
C ILE A 51 -12.56 12.66 3.11
N THR A 52 -12.23 11.51 3.67
CA THR A 52 -10.83 11.05 3.79
C THR A 52 -10.18 10.91 2.41
N ILE A 53 -10.84 10.20 1.48
CA ILE A 53 -10.33 10.04 0.09
C ILE A 53 -10.12 11.41 -0.57
N PHE A 54 -11.10 12.31 -0.44
CA PHE A 54 -11.01 13.65 -1.04
C PHE A 54 -9.85 14.46 -0.45
N VAL A 55 -9.72 14.50 0.88
CA VAL A 55 -8.64 15.26 1.54
C VAL A 55 -7.25 14.72 1.14
N LEU A 56 -7.06 13.41 1.18
CA LEU A 56 -5.78 12.81 0.80
C LEU A 56 -5.47 12.98 -0.70
N TRP A 57 -6.49 12.83 -1.55
CA TRP A 57 -6.40 13.12 -2.97
C TRP A 57 -6.01 14.58 -3.21
N PHE A 58 -6.71 15.53 -2.57
CA PHE A 58 -6.47 16.97 -2.74
C PHE A 58 -5.03 17.32 -2.37
N LEU A 59 -4.54 16.85 -1.23
CA LEU A 59 -3.16 17.08 -0.82
C LEU A 59 -2.16 16.42 -1.78
N THR A 60 -2.48 15.27 -2.34
CA THR A 60 -1.59 14.61 -3.30
C THR A 60 -1.63 15.28 -4.68
N ALA A 61 -2.81 15.71 -5.14
CA ALA A 61 -3.00 16.31 -6.45
C ALA A 61 -2.41 17.73 -6.59
N PHE A 62 -2.52 18.54 -5.53
CA PHE A 62 -2.14 19.95 -5.55
C PHE A 62 -0.82 20.25 -4.83
N ARG A 63 0.01 19.23 -4.59
CA ARG A 63 1.30 19.41 -3.94
C ARG A 63 2.31 20.10 -4.87
N SER A 64 3.24 20.83 -4.26
CA SER A 64 4.44 21.35 -4.93
C SER A 64 5.36 20.21 -5.41
N ALA A 65 6.18 20.46 -6.41
CA ALA A 65 7.23 19.56 -6.88
C ALA A 65 8.27 19.21 -5.79
N MET A 66 8.35 20.01 -4.72
CA MET A 66 9.23 19.77 -3.58
C MET A 66 8.67 18.78 -2.55
N ILE A 67 7.38 18.43 -2.67
CA ILE A 67 6.72 17.46 -1.80
C ILE A 67 6.84 16.06 -2.37
N GLY A 68 7.43 15.15 -1.59
CA GLY A 68 7.77 13.80 -2.03
C GLY A 68 9.18 13.73 -2.64
N ASN A 69 9.90 12.66 -2.34
CA ASN A 69 11.33 12.52 -2.72
C ASN A 69 11.55 12.58 -4.24
N ASP A 70 10.63 11.98 -5.02
CA ASP A 70 10.81 11.80 -6.45
C ASP A 70 9.94 12.74 -7.29
N THR A 71 9.12 13.62 -6.67
CA THR A 71 8.12 14.42 -7.39
C THR A 71 8.77 15.36 -8.41
N PHE A 72 9.88 15.99 -8.05
CA PHE A 72 10.63 16.85 -8.96
C PHE A 72 11.07 16.09 -10.23
N ASN A 73 11.59 14.87 -10.06
CA ASN A 73 11.98 14.02 -11.17
C ASN A 73 10.77 13.69 -12.08
N TYR A 74 9.59 13.46 -11.50
CA TYR A 74 8.38 13.17 -12.28
C TYR A 74 7.88 14.38 -13.05
N VAL A 75 8.00 15.59 -12.53
CA VAL A 75 7.75 16.84 -13.26
C VAL A 75 8.70 16.95 -14.46
N THR A 76 9.99 16.67 -14.26
CA THR A 76 11.00 16.68 -15.33
C THR A 76 10.74 15.58 -16.37
N TYR A 77 10.42 14.37 -15.96
CA TYR A 77 10.08 13.28 -16.88
C TYR A 77 8.84 13.61 -17.72
N PHE A 78 7.82 14.23 -17.12
CA PHE A 78 6.65 14.66 -17.87
C PHE A 78 7.02 15.64 -18.99
N GLN A 79 7.86 16.63 -18.73
CA GLN A 79 8.34 17.57 -19.74
C GLN A 79 9.14 16.85 -20.84
N ILE A 80 10.09 15.99 -20.47
CA ILE A 80 10.91 15.24 -21.43
C ILE A 80 10.02 14.39 -22.36
N TYR A 81 9.13 13.57 -21.82
CA TYR A 81 8.33 12.65 -22.63
C TYR A 81 7.19 13.35 -23.39
N SER A 82 6.70 14.51 -22.91
CA SER A 82 5.75 15.33 -23.67
C SER A 82 6.37 15.89 -24.95
N ASP A 83 7.66 16.25 -24.90
CA ASP A 83 8.36 16.91 -26.00
C ASP A 83 9.07 15.92 -26.93
N SER A 84 9.73 14.90 -26.36
CA SER A 84 10.60 13.98 -27.11
C SER A 84 9.93 12.64 -27.49
N GLY A 85 8.75 12.32 -26.90
CA GLY A 85 8.08 11.05 -27.14
C GLY A 85 8.72 9.86 -26.39
N ILE A 86 8.53 8.64 -26.91
CA ILE A 86 9.02 7.41 -26.31
C ILE A 86 10.54 7.29 -26.50
N ASN A 87 11.24 6.97 -25.41
CA ASN A 87 12.67 6.64 -25.43
C ASN A 87 12.88 5.20 -24.91
N PHE A 88 13.22 4.29 -25.81
CA PHE A 88 13.44 2.87 -25.48
C PHE A 88 14.74 2.62 -24.69
N ASP A 89 15.71 3.55 -24.77
CA ASP A 89 16.99 3.47 -24.03
C ASP A 89 16.84 4.01 -22.60
N SER A 90 15.66 4.55 -22.27
CA SER A 90 15.38 5.06 -20.93
C SER A 90 15.19 3.92 -19.91
N ARG A 91 15.70 4.12 -18.69
CA ARG A 91 15.40 3.25 -17.54
C ARG A 91 13.96 3.39 -17.02
N ILE A 92 13.18 4.33 -17.57
CA ILE A 92 11.77 4.55 -17.18
C ILE A 92 10.89 3.61 -17.98
N GLU A 93 10.02 2.87 -17.32
CA GLU A 93 9.15 1.87 -17.92
C GLU A 93 8.20 2.49 -18.97
N ILE A 94 8.00 1.74 -20.05
CA ILE A 94 7.30 2.22 -21.25
C ILE A 94 5.83 2.63 -21.00
N GLY A 95 5.11 1.94 -20.11
CA GLY A 95 3.74 2.28 -19.75
C GLY A 95 3.65 3.65 -19.08
N TYR A 96 4.66 3.99 -18.27
CA TYR A 96 4.72 5.31 -17.66
C TYR A 96 5.04 6.41 -18.69
N GLN A 97 5.97 6.16 -19.64
CA GLN A 97 6.26 7.10 -20.73
C GLN A 97 5.01 7.36 -21.58
N ILE A 98 4.30 6.30 -21.98
CA ILE A 98 3.05 6.41 -22.74
C ILE A 98 2.01 7.23 -21.97
N LEU A 99 1.86 7.02 -20.65
CA LEU A 99 0.94 7.79 -19.84
C LEU A 99 1.29 9.29 -19.85
N ASN A 100 2.58 9.64 -19.73
CA ASN A 100 3.03 11.04 -19.82
C ASN A 100 2.61 11.67 -21.17
N ILE A 101 2.89 10.99 -22.28
CA ILE A 101 2.55 11.46 -23.63
C ILE A 101 1.04 11.61 -23.82
N LEU A 102 0.25 10.67 -23.34
CA LEU A 102 -1.22 10.72 -23.45
C LEU A 102 -1.81 11.89 -22.65
N VAL A 103 -1.31 12.11 -21.43
CA VAL A 103 -1.79 13.22 -20.60
C VAL A 103 -1.32 14.57 -21.16
N ALA A 104 -0.12 14.63 -21.74
CA ALA A 104 0.39 15.84 -22.38
C ALA A 104 -0.48 16.30 -23.58
N LYS A 105 -1.17 15.39 -24.28
CA LYS A 105 -2.15 15.74 -25.31
C LYS A 105 -3.38 16.51 -24.77
N ILE A 106 -3.64 16.40 -23.45
CA ILE A 106 -4.73 17.10 -22.79
C ILE A 106 -4.22 18.41 -22.18
N SER A 107 -3.06 18.36 -21.51
CA SER A 107 -2.44 19.52 -20.87
C SER A 107 -0.93 19.33 -20.75
N HIS A 108 -0.16 20.32 -21.17
CA HIS A 108 1.30 20.37 -20.99
C HIS A 108 1.73 20.81 -19.59
N ASN A 109 0.78 21.08 -18.68
CA ASN A 109 1.08 21.44 -17.30
C ASN A 109 1.46 20.19 -16.48
N PRO A 110 2.69 20.08 -15.93
CA PRO A 110 3.11 18.93 -15.15
C PRO A 110 2.30 18.75 -13.86
N TYR A 111 1.75 19.82 -13.29
CA TYR A 111 0.88 19.72 -12.12
C TYR A 111 -0.49 19.11 -12.46
N PHE A 112 -0.97 19.29 -13.69
CA PHE A 112 -2.13 18.56 -14.19
C PHE A 112 -1.83 17.05 -14.22
N PHE A 113 -0.65 16.66 -14.68
CA PHE A 113 -0.21 15.26 -14.67
C PHE A 113 -0.15 14.69 -13.24
N LEU A 114 0.42 15.43 -12.27
CA LEU A 114 0.43 15.00 -10.86
C LEU A 114 -0.99 14.77 -10.32
N GLY A 115 -1.92 15.68 -10.61
CA GLY A 115 -3.33 15.57 -10.26
C GLY A 115 -4.02 14.38 -10.93
N PHE A 116 -3.72 14.13 -12.21
CA PHE A 116 -4.24 12.98 -12.94
C PHE A 116 -3.80 11.65 -12.32
N VAL A 117 -2.51 11.50 -12.02
CA VAL A 117 -1.98 10.28 -11.37
C VAL A 117 -2.56 10.11 -9.96
N ALA A 118 -2.66 11.19 -9.18
CA ALA A 118 -3.32 11.16 -7.88
C ALA A 118 -4.76 10.65 -8.01
N THR A 119 -5.49 11.11 -9.02
CA THR A 119 -6.87 10.67 -9.29
C THR A 119 -6.93 9.17 -9.59
N LEU A 120 -6.06 8.66 -10.46
CA LEU A 120 -5.98 7.21 -10.73
C LEU A 120 -5.74 6.41 -9.43
N CYS A 121 -4.80 6.87 -8.60
CA CYS A 121 -4.45 6.17 -7.36
C CYS A 121 -5.59 6.17 -6.34
N TYR A 122 -6.20 7.33 -6.08
CA TYR A 122 -7.24 7.43 -5.03
C TYR A 122 -8.59 6.87 -5.49
N VAL A 123 -8.96 7.04 -6.76
CA VAL A 123 -10.19 6.43 -7.29
C VAL A 123 -10.04 4.91 -7.35
N GLY A 124 -8.91 4.40 -7.89
CA GLY A 124 -8.67 2.96 -7.95
C GLY A 124 -8.66 2.30 -6.58
N THR A 125 -7.93 2.88 -5.63
CA THR A 125 -7.88 2.39 -4.25
C THR A 125 -9.22 2.54 -3.52
N GLY A 126 -9.90 3.67 -3.71
CA GLY A 126 -11.20 3.94 -3.13
C GLY A 126 -12.27 2.93 -3.57
N ILE A 127 -12.35 2.64 -4.87
CA ILE A 127 -13.24 1.60 -5.40
C ILE A 127 -12.90 0.23 -4.79
N TYR A 128 -11.62 -0.09 -4.63
CA TYR A 128 -11.19 -1.35 -4.03
C TYR A 128 -11.61 -1.46 -2.58
N ILE A 129 -11.35 -0.43 -1.75
CA ILE A 129 -11.78 -0.38 -0.35
C ILE A 129 -13.29 -0.52 -0.24
N TYR A 130 -14.04 0.29 -0.99
CA TYR A 130 -15.50 0.28 -0.95
C TYR A 130 -16.11 -1.08 -1.26
N LYS A 131 -15.58 -1.76 -2.29
CA LYS A 131 -16.10 -3.06 -2.74
C LYS A 131 -15.70 -4.22 -1.83
N TYR A 132 -14.47 -4.23 -1.34
CA TYR A 132 -13.87 -5.44 -0.78
C TYR A 132 -13.60 -5.38 0.73
N SER A 133 -13.69 -4.21 1.36
CA SER A 133 -13.54 -4.12 2.81
C SER A 133 -14.82 -4.49 3.56
N ASP A 134 -14.68 -5.26 4.64
CA ASP A 134 -15.75 -5.54 5.60
C ASP A 134 -15.84 -4.47 6.70
N ASN A 135 -14.80 -3.65 6.85
CA ASN A 135 -14.80 -2.48 7.75
C ASN A 135 -14.25 -1.27 7.00
N LEU A 136 -15.19 -0.49 6.44
CA LEU A 136 -14.87 0.67 5.60
C LEU A 136 -14.03 1.70 6.34
N VAL A 137 -14.40 2.02 7.59
CA VAL A 137 -13.72 3.05 8.39
C VAL A 137 -12.28 2.65 8.67
N PHE A 138 -12.04 1.42 9.14
CA PHE A 138 -10.70 0.98 9.48
C PHE A 138 -9.79 0.89 8.24
N SER A 139 -10.29 0.34 7.12
CA SER A 139 -9.52 0.32 5.86
C SER A 139 -9.19 1.73 5.37
N THR A 140 -10.11 2.67 5.53
CA THR A 140 -9.90 4.09 5.15
C THR A 140 -8.86 4.74 6.04
N VAL A 141 -8.86 4.48 7.34
CA VAL A 141 -7.84 5.01 8.26
C VAL A 141 -6.45 4.50 7.90
N LEU A 142 -6.33 3.22 7.55
CA LEU A 142 -5.05 2.63 7.15
C LEU A 142 -4.48 3.22 5.85
N LEU A 143 -5.32 3.82 4.99
CA LEU A 143 -4.88 4.47 3.75
C LEU A 143 -3.87 5.59 4.02
N PHE A 144 -4.07 6.37 5.09
CA PHE A 144 -3.20 7.49 5.43
C PHE A 144 -1.76 7.04 5.76
N PRO A 145 -1.52 6.18 6.78
CA PRO A 145 -0.16 5.77 7.12
C PRO A 145 0.47 4.78 6.12
N ILE A 146 -0.32 4.10 5.29
CA ILE A 146 0.20 3.09 4.35
C ILE A 146 0.47 3.69 2.98
N ALA A 147 -0.44 4.50 2.43
CA ALA A 147 -0.40 4.86 1.02
C ALA A 147 -0.11 6.35 0.75
N TYR A 148 -0.53 7.27 1.63
CA TYR A 148 -0.47 8.70 1.33
C TYR A 148 0.94 9.19 0.98
N GLY A 149 1.94 8.89 1.82
CA GLY A 149 3.32 9.30 1.57
C GLY A 149 3.87 8.71 0.28
N PHE A 150 3.55 7.46 0.01
CA PHE A 150 4.00 6.77 -1.19
C PHE A 150 3.31 7.28 -2.46
N PHE A 151 2.01 7.54 -2.42
CA PHE A 151 1.27 8.12 -3.55
C PHE A 151 1.73 9.56 -3.86
N ALA A 152 2.23 10.27 -2.86
CA ALA A 152 2.83 11.59 -3.04
C ALA A 152 4.26 11.54 -3.62
N SER A 153 5.01 10.43 -3.46
CA SER A 153 6.42 10.35 -3.82
C SER A 153 6.70 9.40 -4.99
N GLY A 154 6.22 8.16 -4.95
CA GLY A 154 6.62 7.10 -5.88
C GLY A 154 5.61 6.84 -7.02
N LEU A 155 5.34 7.79 -7.92
CA LEU A 155 4.20 7.75 -8.85
C LEU A 155 4.12 6.48 -9.71
N ARG A 156 5.23 6.04 -10.31
CA ARG A 156 5.28 4.84 -11.17
C ARG A 156 4.84 3.60 -10.39
N GLN A 157 5.46 3.40 -9.24
CA GLN A 157 5.15 2.27 -8.38
C GLN A 157 3.75 2.42 -7.76
N ALA A 158 3.28 3.63 -7.45
CA ALA A 158 1.92 3.87 -6.94
C ALA A 158 0.85 3.39 -7.93
N ILE A 159 0.98 3.71 -9.22
CA ILE A 159 0.09 3.20 -10.27
C ILE A 159 0.14 1.67 -10.31
N ALA A 160 1.34 1.09 -10.34
CA ALA A 160 1.52 -0.35 -10.35
C ALA A 160 0.90 -1.03 -9.13
N MET A 161 1.05 -0.45 -7.93
CA MET A 161 0.46 -0.95 -6.68
C MET A 161 -1.07 -0.96 -6.74
N VAL A 162 -1.68 0.09 -7.28
CA VAL A 162 -3.14 0.15 -7.45
C VAL A 162 -3.63 -0.92 -8.41
N ILE A 163 -2.95 -1.16 -9.53
CA ILE A 163 -3.27 -2.27 -10.44
C ILE A 163 -3.14 -3.60 -9.72
N CYS A 164 -2.12 -3.77 -8.86
CA CYS A 164 -1.88 -4.99 -8.10
C CYS A 164 -2.97 -5.31 -7.06
N LEU A 165 -3.75 -4.33 -6.58
CA LEU A 165 -4.98 -4.60 -5.83
C LEU A 165 -5.94 -5.49 -6.63
N TYR A 166 -6.10 -5.18 -7.91
CA TYR A 166 -6.99 -5.91 -8.81
C TYR A 166 -6.38 -7.23 -9.29
N VAL A 167 -5.05 -7.34 -9.39
CA VAL A 167 -4.33 -8.60 -9.58
C VAL A 167 -4.70 -9.57 -8.46
N TYR A 168 -4.55 -9.12 -7.21
CA TYR A 168 -4.86 -9.93 -6.04
C TYR A 168 -6.32 -10.40 -6.05
N GLN A 169 -7.25 -9.51 -6.38
CA GLN A 169 -8.67 -9.86 -6.48
C GLN A 169 -8.96 -10.81 -7.65
N ALA A 170 -8.27 -10.69 -8.78
CA ALA A 170 -8.38 -11.61 -9.89
C ALA A 170 -7.94 -13.04 -9.50
N ILE A 171 -6.82 -13.16 -8.77
CA ILE A 171 -6.33 -14.43 -8.23
C ILE A 171 -7.35 -15.02 -7.24
N LYS A 172 -7.87 -14.20 -6.33
CA LYS A 172 -8.89 -14.59 -5.34
C LYS A 172 -10.14 -15.14 -6.00
N ASN A 173 -10.51 -14.58 -7.15
CA ASN A 173 -11.64 -15.01 -7.98
C ASN A 173 -11.26 -16.11 -9.00
N LYS A 174 -10.05 -16.68 -8.94
CA LYS A 174 -9.53 -17.71 -9.85
C LYS A 174 -9.48 -17.28 -11.34
N LYS A 175 -9.44 -15.98 -11.62
CA LYS A 175 -9.33 -15.39 -12.97
C LYS A 175 -7.83 -15.22 -13.32
N PHE A 176 -7.12 -16.33 -13.46
CA PHE A 176 -5.65 -16.33 -13.60
C PHE A 176 -5.15 -15.60 -14.84
N LEU A 177 -5.82 -15.74 -15.99
CA LEU A 177 -5.44 -15.01 -17.21
C LEU A 177 -5.54 -13.50 -16.99
N LEU A 178 -6.64 -13.02 -16.38
CA LEU A 178 -6.78 -11.61 -16.05
C LEU A 178 -5.69 -11.16 -15.07
N ALA A 179 -5.34 -11.98 -14.08
CA ALA A 179 -4.26 -11.67 -13.15
C ALA A 179 -2.92 -11.49 -13.88
N ILE A 180 -2.58 -12.39 -14.81
CA ILE A 180 -1.36 -12.31 -15.62
C ILE A 180 -1.35 -11.02 -16.46
N LEU A 181 -2.43 -10.72 -17.16
CA LEU A 181 -2.54 -9.49 -17.97
C LEU A 181 -2.39 -8.22 -17.11
N LEU A 182 -2.99 -8.20 -15.92
CA LEU A 182 -2.86 -7.08 -14.98
C LEU A 182 -1.44 -6.98 -14.39
N ILE A 183 -0.74 -8.11 -14.15
CA ILE A 183 0.67 -8.08 -13.71
C ILE A 183 1.54 -7.48 -14.81
N LEU A 184 1.37 -7.89 -16.05
CA LEU A 184 2.10 -7.35 -17.19
C LEU A 184 1.80 -5.84 -17.38
N LEU A 185 0.54 -5.44 -17.23
CA LEU A 185 0.17 -4.02 -17.24
C LEU A 185 0.83 -3.26 -16.09
N ALA A 186 0.81 -3.78 -14.86
CA ALA A 186 1.44 -3.14 -13.71
C ALA A 186 2.96 -3.03 -13.91
N SER A 187 3.61 -4.07 -14.46
CA SER A 187 5.06 -4.06 -14.72
C SER A 187 5.48 -3.07 -15.79
N SER A 188 4.60 -2.69 -16.70
CA SER A 188 4.86 -1.62 -17.68
C SER A 188 4.93 -0.22 -17.02
N PHE A 189 4.42 -0.05 -15.80
CA PHE A 189 4.57 1.16 -14.99
C PHE A 189 5.70 1.05 -13.98
N HIS A 190 5.91 -0.15 -13.42
CA HIS A 190 7.02 -0.41 -12.51
C HIS A 190 7.35 -1.90 -12.45
N THR A 191 8.56 -2.23 -12.91
CA THR A 191 9.02 -3.62 -13.14
C THR A 191 8.87 -4.51 -11.89
N SER A 192 9.06 -3.97 -10.68
CA SER A 192 8.91 -4.74 -9.44
C SER A 192 7.51 -5.34 -9.21
N ALA A 193 6.49 -4.89 -9.97
CA ALA A 193 5.15 -5.50 -9.94
C ALA A 193 5.14 -6.97 -10.39
N LEU A 194 6.17 -7.43 -11.12
CA LEU A 194 6.37 -8.85 -11.47
C LEU A 194 6.41 -9.75 -10.23
N LEU A 195 6.77 -9.20 -9.06
CA LEU A 195 6.74 -9.92 -7.80
C LEU A 195 5.33 -10.50 -7.49
N MET A 196 4.27 -9.92 -8.03
CA MET A 196 2.90 -10.43 -7.86
C MET A 196 2.66 -11.81 -8.50
N PHE A 197 3.54 -12.27 -9.41
CA PHE A 197 3.47 -13.63 -9.95
C PHE A 197 3.56 -14.70 -8.85
N VAL A 198 4.23 -14.42 -7.74
CA VAL A 198 4.34 -15.34 -6.61
C VAL A 198 2.97 -15.79 -6.08
N PHE A 199 1.95 -14.95 -6.18
CA PHE A 199 0.60 -15.30 -5.70
C PHE A 199 -0.16 -16.27 -6.60
N LEU A 200 0.26 -16.47 -7.84
CA LEU A 200 -0.27 -17.57 -8.67
C LEU A 200 0.05 -18.93 -8.03
N PHE A 201 1.15 -18.98 -7.30
CA PHE A 201 1.63 -20.15 -6.56
C PHE A 201 1.37 -20.04 -5.05
N HIS A 202 0.41 -19.23 -4.62
CA HIS A 202 0.14 -18.96 -3.20
C HIS A 202 -0.03 -20.23 -2.34
N ARG A 203 -0.44 -21.37 -2.94
CA ARG A 203 -0.60 -22.64 -2.23
C ARG A 203 0.73 -23.23 -1.76
N LEU A 204 1.85 -22.92 -2.44
CA LEU A 204 3.20 -23.39 -2.10
C LEU A 204 3.85 -22.53 -1.01
N ILE A 205 3.41 -21.28 -0.84
CA ILE A 205 3.96 -20.37 0.18
C ILE A 205 3.65 -20.92 1.58
N PRO A 206 4.63 -21.01 2.49
CA PRO A 206 4.42 -21.42 3.88
C PRO A 206 3.43 -20.51 4.60
N LYS A 207 2.64 -21.06 5.53
CA LYS A 207 1.61 -20.30 6.27
C LYS A 207 1.64 -20.54 7.76
N LYS A 208 2.32 -21.60 8.20
CA LYS A 208 2.37 -21.99 9.60
C LYS A 208 3.55 -21.31 10.30
N PRO A 209 3.37 -20.75 11.52
CA PRO A 209 4.40 -19.98 12.22
C PRO A 209 5.71 -20.76 12.42
N PHE A 210 5.65 -22.06 12.68
CA PHE A 210 6.85 -22.88 12.89
C PHE A 210 7.73 -23.03 11.64
N VAL A 211 7.22 -22.67 10.44
CA VAL A 211 8.01 -22.59 9.19
C VAL A 211 8.33 -21.13 8.86
N VAL A 212 7.34 -20.25 8.96
CA VAL A 212 7.45 -18.84 8.54
C VAL A 212 8.44 -18.08 9.43
N ILE A 213 8.38 -18.28 10.75
CA ILE A 213 9.26 -17.55 11.70
C ILE A 213 10.74 -17.94 11.52
N PRO A 214 11.12 -19.24 11.49
CA PRO A 214 12.51 -19.62 11.22
C PRO A 214 12.99 -19.16 9.84
N LEU A 215 12.15 -19.26 8.81
CA LEU A 215 12.46 -18.78 7.45
C LEU A 215 12.75 -17.29 7.45
N THR A 216 11.92 -16.48 8.12
CA THR A 216 12.12 -15.04 8.28
C THR A 216 13.43 -14.75 9.03
N ALA A 217 13.70 -15.47 10.12
CA ALA A 217 14.95 -15.31 10.87
C ALA A 217 16.19 -15.63 10.02
N ILE A 218 16.13 -16.68 9.18
CA ILE A 218 17.20 -17.02 8.24
C ILE A 218 17.42 -15.88 7.25
N PHE A 219 16.36 -15.31 6.65
CA PHE A 219 16.50 -14.20 5.71
C PHE A 219 17.04 -12.93 6.37
N ILE A 220 16.63 -12.63 7.61
CA ILE A 220 17.22 -11.54 8.39
C ILE A 220 18.71 -11.79 8.62
N ALA A 221 19.09 -13.00 9.05
CA ALA A 221 20.49 -13.35 9.29
C ALA A 221 21.34 -13.26 8.00
N LEU A 222 20.82 -13.73 6.87
CA LEU A 222 21.49 -13.60 5.56
C LEU A 222 21.62 -12.13 5.14
N SER A 223 20.61 -11.32 5.38
CA SER A 223 20.66 -9.88 5.10
C SER A 223 21.74 -9.20 5.97
N LEU A 224 21.80 -9.52 7.26
CA LEU A 224 22.76 -8.95 8.20
C LEU A 224 24.19 -9.45 7.99
N SER A 225 24.38 -10.59 7.35
CA SER A 225 25.72 -11.16 7.07
C SER A 225 26.47 -10.46 5.93
N GLY A 226 25.83 -9.57 5.17
CA GLY A 226 26.41 -8.94 3.98
C GLY A 226 26.50 -9.87 2.76
N ILE A 227 26.08 -11.15 2.89
CA ILE A 227 26.10 -12.10 1.76
C ILE A 227 25.16 -11.60 0.64
N MET A 228 24.02 -11.01 1.03
CA MET A 228 23.03 -10.49 0.07
C MET A 228 23.56 -9.30 -0.72
N ASP A 229 24.45 -8.50 -0.16
CA ASP A 229 25.04 -7.32 -0.82
C ASP A 229 25.90 -7.73 -2.03
N ASN A 230 26.45 -8.97 -2.02
CA ASN A 230 27.19 -9.52 -3.13
C ASN A 230 26.32 -10.27 -4.15
N ILE A 231 25.28 -10.97 -3.68
CA ILE A 231 24.44 -11.83 -4.54
C ILE A 231 23.40 -10.99 -5.32
N LEU A 232 22.79 -10.01 -4.68
CA LEU A 232 21.69 -9.25 -5.25
C LEU A 232 22.09 -8.37 -6.44
N PRO A 233 23.23 -7.66 -6.45
CA PRO A 233 23.70 -6.96 -7.65
C PRO A 233 23.89 -7.90 -8.85
N MET A 234 24.38 -9.12 -8.61
CA MET A 234 24.52 -10.14 -9.68
C MET A 234 23.16 -10.57 -10.27
N LEU A 235 22.11 -10.61 -9.44
CA LEU A 235 20.75 -10.99 -9.87
C LEU A 235 19.97 -9.83 -10.47
N LEU A 236 20.25 -8.61 -10.06
CA LEU A 236 19.50 -7.40 -10.42
C LEU A 236 20.17 -6.59 -11.55
N GLY A 237 21.38 -6.97 -11.99
CA GLY A 237 22.09 -6.33 -13.11
C GLY A 237 22.25 -4.81 -12.91
N ASP A 238 21.88 -4.02 -13.92
CA ASP A 238 22.01 -2.55 -13.93
C ASP A 238 21.25 -1.83 -12.80
N TYR A 239 20.32 -2.51 -12.12
CA TYR A 239 19.74 -2.00 -10.87
C TYR A 239 20.76 -2.00 -9.71
N GLY A 240 21.88 -2.70 -9.84
CA GLY A 240 22.98 -2.72 -8.85
C GLY A 240 23.57 -1.34 -8.56
N GLY A 241 23.67 -0.45 -9.53
CA GLY A 241 24.24 0.91 -9.36
C GLY A 241 23.43 1.85 -8.45
N TYR A 242 22.17 1.50 -8.07
CA TYR A 242 21.42 2.22 -7.05
C TYR A 242 21.85 1.90 -5.61
N TYR A 243 22.78 0.94 -5.43
CA TYR A 243 23.16 0.43 -4.11
C TYR A 243 24.45 1.03 -3.57
N GLU A 244 25.18 1.78 -4.40
CA GLU A 244 26.46 2.40 -4.02
C GLU A 244 26.28 3.70 -3.23
N ASP A 245 25.08 4.31 -3.23
CA ASP A 245 24.81 5.50 -2.44
C ASP A 245 24.48 5.10 -0.98
N GLU A 246 25.44 5.28 -0.08
CA GLU A 246 25.33 5.01 1.38
C GLU A 246 24.16 5.74 2.05
N GLU A 247 23.63 6.82 1.47
CA GLU A 247 22.45 7.54 1.96
C GLU A 247 21.13 6.75 1.86
N LEU A 248 21.11 5.64 1.12
CA LEU A 248 19.91 4.82 0.91
C LEU A 248 19.74 3.70 1.94
N THR A 249 20.62 3.56 2.91
CA THR A 249 20.46 2.59 3.99
C THR A 249 19.33 3.06 4.93
N SER A 250 18.21 2.36 4.87
CA SER A 250 17.14 2.57 5.85
C SER A 250 17.71 2.27 7.25
N GLY A 251 17.70 3.27 8.13
CA GLY A 251 18.24 3.10 9.48
C GLY A 251 17.57 1.91 10.19
N TRP A 252 18.34 1.19 11.01
CA TRP A 252 17.91 0.01 11.80
C TRP A 252 16.54 0.17 12.47
N LEU A 253 16.23 1.38 12.95
CA LEU A 253 14.95 1.69 13.59
C LEU A 253 13.76 1.55 12.64
N SER A 254 13.90 1.98 11.37
CA SER A 254 12.80 1.91 10.41
C SER A 254 12.49 0.47 10.01
N ILE A 255 13.55 -0.30 9.72
CA ILE A 255 13.40 -1.70 9.32
C ILE A 255 12.84 -2.52 10.47
N SER A 256 13.32 -2.29 11.71
CA SER A 256 12.80 -2.95 12.90
C SER A 256 11.30 -2.69 13.07
N TYR A 257 10.86 -1.44 12.88
CA TYR A 257 9.44 -1.12 12.93
C TYR A 257 8.64 -1.83 11.82
N TYR A 258 9.12 -1.80 10.58
CA TYR A 258 8.43 -2.47 9.48
C TYR A 258 8.36 -3.97 9.69
N THR A 259 9.39 -4.57 10.27
CA THR A 259 9.43 -5.99 10.61
C THR A 259 8.45 -6.32 11.73
N ILE A 260 8.41 -5.52 12.82
CA ILE A 260 7.46 -5.70 13.91
C ILE A 260 6.02 -5.58 13.40
N ARG A 261 5.74 -4.57 12.55
CA ARG A 261 4.43 -4.41 11.91
C ARG A 261 4.05 -5.65 11.09
N ALA A 262 4.97 -6.17 10.28
CA ALA A 262 4.72 -7.35 9.46
C ALA A 262 4.48 -8.60 10.33
N ILE A 263 5.21 -8.78 11.43
CA ILE A 263 5.00 -9.86 12.41
C ILE A 263 3.62 -9.75 13.04
N VAL A 264 3.21 -8.55 13.46
CA VAL A 264 1.89 -8.31 14.07
C VAL A 264 0.78 -8.61 13.06
N PHE A 265 0.90 -8.13 11.81
CA PHE A 265 -0.09 -8.37 10.77
C PHE A 265 -0.20 -9.86 10.43
N TYR A 266 0.94 -10.54 10.28
CA TYR A 266 0.97 -11.98 10.05
C TYR A 266 0.34 -12.75 11.23
N GLY A 267 0.70 -12.42 12.47
CA GLY A 267 0.16 -13.06 13.67
C GLY A 267 -1.36 -12.91 13.78
N ILE A 268 -1.88 -11.70 13.54
CA ILE A 268 -3.33 -11.45 13.54
C ILE A 268 -4.02 -12.26 12.45
N ALA A 269 -3.50 -12.27 11.23
CA ALA A 269 -4.09 -13.02 10.13
C ALA A 269 -4.05 -14.53 10.39
N PHE A 270 -2.94 -15.04 10.94
CA PHE A 270 -2.82 -16.45 11.30
C PHE A 270 -3.83 -16.83 12.38
N LEU A 271 -3.89 -16.11 13.49
CA LEU A 271 -4.85 -16.37 14.57
C LEU A 271 -6.32 -16.24 14.10
N SER A 272 -6.58 -15.36 13.14
CA SER A 272 -7.91 -15.22 12.54
C SER A 272 -8.34 -16.45 11.74
N TYR A 273 -7.39 -17.13 11.08
CA TYR A 273 -7.66 -18.19 10.11
C TYR A 273 -7.02 -19.53 10.43
N GLU A 274 -6.48 -19.73 11.64
CA GLU A 274 -5.77 -20.94 12.07
C GLU A 274 -6.55 -22.23 11.75
N LYS A 275 -7.85 -22.24 12.00
CA LYS A 275 -8.73 -23.40 11.76
C LYS A 275 -9.12 -23.58 10.29
N LYS A 276 -8.84 -22.58 9.41
CA LYS A 276 -9.26 -22.53 8.00
C LYS A 276 -8.12 -22.13 7.06
N ILE A 277 -6.91 -22.63 7.33
CA ILE A 277 -5.67 -22.27 6.60
C ILE A 277 -5.81 -22.52 5.08
N LYS A 278 -6.38 -23.67 4.68
CA LYS A 278 -6.52 -24.03 3.26
C LYS A 278 -7.47 -23.08 2.52
N GLU A 279 -8.60 -22.72 3.15
CA GLU A 279 -9.61 -21.83 2.58
C GLU A 279 -9.07 -20.39 2.43
N ASN A 280 -8.23 -19.95 3.37
CA ASN A 280 -7.65 -18.60 3.42
C ASN A 280 -6.18 -18.57 2.97
N SER A 281 -5.77 -19.54 2.17
CA SER A 281 -4.39 -19.72 1.74
C SER A 281 -3.80 -18.47 1.07
N LEU A 282 -4.56 -17.76 0.24
CA LEU A 282 -4.09 -16.54 -0.44
C LEU A 282 -3.85 -15.40 0.55
N VAL A 283 -4.78 -15.18 1.50
CA VAL A 283 -4.65 -14.13 2.53
C VAL A 283 -3.44 -14.40 3.43
N LEU A 284 -3.29 -15.64 3.90
CA LEU A 284 -2.13 -16.01 4.74
C LEU A 284 -0.82 -15.89 3.96
N SER A 285 -0.81 -16.23 2.67
CA SER A 285 0.36 -16.03 1.80
C SER A 285 0.72 -14.57 1.65
N LEU A 286 -0.27 -13.65 1.57
CA LEU A 286 -0.04 -12.21 1.54
C LEU A 286 0.78 -11.75 2.75
N PHE A 287 0.37 -12.16 3.95
CA PHE A 287 1.05 -11.74 5.18
C PHE A 287 2.40 -12.45 5.36
N THR A 288 2.55 -13.69 4.89
CA THR A 288 3.85 -14.36 4.83
C THR A 288 4.81 -13.60 3.90
N MET A 289 4.35 -13.23 2.69
CA MET A 289 5.18 -12.47 1.75
C MET A 289 5.52 -11.08 2.27
N LEU A 290 4.58 -10.41 2.95
CA LEU A 290 4.85 -9.14 3.63
C LEU A 290 6.01 -9.29 4.64
N LEU A 291 6.02 -10.36 5.43
CA LEU A 291 7.04 -10.62 6.44
C LEU A 291 8.38 -11.02 5.81
N VAL A 292 8.35 -11.90 4.81
CA VAL A 292 9.56 -12.35 4.12
C VAL A 292 10.24 -11.23 3.33
N THR A 293 9.48 -10.43 2.58
CA THR A 293 10.07 -9.35 1.77
C THR A 293 10.70 -8.26 2.63
N ILE A 294 10.11 -7.92 3.78
CA ILE A 294 10.71 -6.93 4.65
C ILE A 294 12.04 -7.41 5.25
N SER A 295 12.22 -8.72 5.42
CA SER A 295 13.45 -9.29 5.95
C SER A 295 14.67 -9.02 5.07
N PHE A 296 14.47 -8.90 3.76
CA PHE A 296 15.53 -8.50 2.82
C PHE A 296 15.85 -7.01 2.86
N GLY A 297 14.98 -6.20 3.42
CA GLY A 297 15.18 -4.75 3.56
C GLY A 297 16.33 -4.38 4.50
N PHE A 298 16.83 -5.32 5.31
CA PHE A 298 18.00 -5.09 6.17
C PHE A 298 19.32 -4.94 5.39
N SER A 299 19.43 -5.53 4.20
CA SER A 299 20.56 -5.34 3.30
C SER A 299 20.26 -4.24 2.28
N ILE A 300 19.09 -4.29 1.66
CA ILE A 300 18.82 -3.50 0.48
C ILE A 300 17.46 -2.80 0.60
N ASN A 301 17.49 -1.48 0.64
CA ASN A 301 16.32 -0.62 0.80
C ASN A 301 15.24 -0.83 -0.29
N VAL A 302 15.61 -1.25 -1.50
CA VAL A 302 14.65 -1.52 -2.59
C VAL A 302 13.63 -2.61 -2.21
N PHE A 303 14.00 -3.61 -1.38
CA PHE A 303 13.05 -4.61 -0.90
C PHE A 303 12.00 -4.03 0.06
N THR A 304 12.30 -2.95 0.78
CA THR A 304 11.30 -2.24 1.56
C THR A 304 10.22 -1.64 0.65
N ARG A 305 10.62 -1.15 -0.53
CA ARG A 305 9.67 -0.64 -1.55
C ARG A 305 8.82 -1.76 -2.14
N ALA A 306 9.39 -2.95 -2.40
CA ALA A 306 8.63 -4.12 -2.87
C ALA A 306 7.55 -4.56 -1.88
N THR A 307 7.79 -4.39 -0.57
CA THR A 307 6.82 -4.71 0.49
C THR A 307 5.52 -3.88 0.37
N ASN A 308 5.60 -2.69 -0.23
CA ASN A 308 4.45 -1.78 -0.35
C ASN A 308 3.29 -2.36 -1.19
N TYR A 309 3.58 -3.25 -2.15
CA TYR A 309 2.52 -3.97 -2.88
C TYR A 309 1.64 -4.78 -1.92
N PHE A 310 2.27 -5.55 -1.04
CA PHE A 310 1.57 -6.41 -0.08
C PHE A 310 0.93 -5.59 1.03
N LEU A 311 1.60 -4.51 1.43
CA LEU A 311 1.09 -3.61 2.46
C LEU A 311 -0.18 -2.88 2.00
N LEU A 312 -0.24 -2.43 0.73
CA LEU A 312 -1.44 -1.79 0.21
C LEU A 312 -2.63 -2.76 0.18
N ILE A 313 -2.42 -4.03 -0.21
CA ILE A 313 -3.46 -5.06 -0.18
C ILE A 313 -3.89 -5.36 1.27
N SER A 314 -2.94 -5.36 2.21
CA SER A 314 -3.20 -5.64 3.62
C SER A 314 -4.14 -4.62 4.26
N MET A 315 -4.24 -3.40 3.72
CA MET A 315 -5.16 -2.36 4.16
C MET A 315 -6.64 -2.81 4.13
N VAL A 316 -6.98 -3.76 3.26
CA VAL A 316 -8.32 -4.36 3.18
C VAL A 316 -8.34 -5.76 3.80
N GLU A 317 -7.32 -6.58 3.54
CA GLU A 317 -7.35 -7.96 4.00
C GLU A 317 -7.12 -8.11 5.52
N LEU A 318 -6.42 -7.18 6.17
CA LEU A 318 -6.25 -7.20 7.63
C LEU A 318 -7.57 -6.88 8.37
N PRO A 319 -8.31 -5.79 8.04
CA PRO A 319 -9.67 -5.58 8.56
C PRO A 319 -10.60 -6.77 8.32
N ASN A 320 -10.56 -7.35 7.13
CA ASN A 320 -11.37 -8.50 6.77
C ASN A 320 -10.99 -9.73 7.62
N ALA A 321 -9.70 -9.98 7.85
CA ALA A 321 -9.24 -11.07 8.69
C ALA A 321 -9.72 -10.91 10.14
N ILE A 322 -9.60 -9.72 10.72
CA ILE A 322 -10.08 -9.42 12.06
C ILE A 322 -11.61 -9.55 12.12
N HIS A 323 -12.33 -9.06 11.09
CA HIS A 323 -13.79 -9.09 11.07
C HIS A 323 -14.35 -10.52 10.95
N ARG A 324 -13.81 -11.32 10.01
CA ARG A 324 -14.26 -12.69 9.71
C ARG A 324 -13.70 -13.73 10.68
N GLY A 325 -12.51 -13.46 11.25
CA GLY A 325 -11.83 -14.37 12.13
C GLY A 325 -12.50 -14.55 13.48
N GLY A 326 -12.07 -15.59 14.22
CA GLY A 326 -12.57 -15.94 15.55
C GLY A 326 -12.03 -15.09 16.70
N LEU A 327 -11.36 -13.96 16.43
CA LEU A 327 -10.71 -13.14 17.45
C LEU A 327 -11.73 -12.51 18.41
N LYS A 328 -11.37 -12.49 19.69
CA LYS A 328 -12.09 -11.71 20.71
C LYS A 328 -11.70 -10.22 20.59
N HIS A 329 -12.58 -9.35 21.08
CA HIS A 329 -12.32 -7.90 21.18
C HIS A 329 -11.89 -7.21 19.86
N LYS A 330 -12.48 -7.63 18.72
CA LYS A 330 -12.16 -7.16 17.37
C LYS A 330 -12.13 -5.63 17.23
N LYS A 331 -13.10 -4.94 17.83
CA LYS A 331 -13.19 -3.47 17.77
C LYS A 331 -12.01 -2.80 18.48
N ILE A 332 -11.63 -3.31 19.66
CA ILE A 332 -10.45 -2.79 20.42
C ILE A 332 -9.18 -3.01 19.60
N LEU A 333 -9.01 -4.20 19.03
CA LEU A 333 -7.85 -4.52 18.22
C LEU A 333 -7.72 -3.60 17.00
N MET A 334 -8.81 -3.39 16.25
CA MET A 334 -8.81 -2.47 15.11
C MET A 334 -8.51 -1.04 15.52
N PHE A 335 -9.11 -0.57 16.62
CA PHE A 335 -8.86 0.79 17.13
C PHE A 335 -7.39 0.98 17.52
N LEU A 336 -6.83 0.06 18.30
CA LEU A 336 -5.43 0.16 18.73
C LEU A 336 -4.46 0.11 17.55
N LEU A 337 -4.69 -0.80 16.60
CA LEU A 337 -3.85 -0.89 15.40
C LEU A 337 -3.92 0.40 14.57
N GLY A 338 -5.12 0.91 14.29
CA GLY A 338 -5.28 2.16 13.54
C GLY A 338 -4.64 3.34 14.26
N PHE A 339 -4.84 3.45 15.57
CA PHE A 339 -4.25 4.51 16.41
C PHE A 339 -2.71 4.46 16.37
N ILE A 340 -2.12 3.28 16.59
CA ILE A 340 -0.66 3.10 16.55
C ILE A 340 -0.10 3.43 15.16
N MET A 341 -0.77 3.00 14.09
CA MET A 341 -0.33 3.27 12.71
C MET A 341 -0.37 4.77 12.37
N VAL A 342 -1.45 5.47 12.75
CA VAL A 342 -1.58 6.92 12.54
C VAL A 342 -0.55 7.68 13.39
N LEU A 343 -0.39 7.32 14.67
CA LEU A 343 0.58 7.94 15.55
C LEU A 343 2.01 7.75 15.03
N TYR A 344 2.36 6.53 14.63
CA TYR A 344 3.68 6.25 14.05
C TYR A 344 3.94 7.12 12.82
N PHE A 345 2.97 7.24 11.90
CA PHE A 345 3.13 8.10 10.74
C PHE A 345 3.40 9.56 11.11
N LEU A 346 2.69 10.11 12.10
CA LEU A 346 2.94 11.47 12.60
C LEU A 346 4.33 11.60 13.22
N VAL A 347 4.74 10.62 14.02
CA VAL A 347 6.08 10.60 14.65
C VAL A 347 7.17 10.56 13.57
N THR A 348 7.01 9.76 12.52
CA THR A 348 7.98 9.71 11.42
C THR A 348 8.06 11.03 10.64
N LEU A 349 6.96 11.74 10.44
CA LEU A 349 6.99 13.07 9.82
C LEU A 349 7.78 14.12 10.63
N ILE A 350 7.84 13.95 11.95
CA ILE A 350 8.58 14.86 12.84
C ILE A 350 10.05 14.47 12.95
N ILE A 351 10.32 13.18 13.20
CA ILE A 351 11.67 12.69 13.51
C ILE A 351 12.49 12.45 12.25
N ARG A 352 11.83 12.07 11.14
CA ARG A 352 12.43 11.71 9.86
C ARG A 352 11.72 12.36 8.68
N PRO A 353 11.66 13.71 8.63
CA PRO A 353 10.96 14.43 7.57
C PRO A 353 11.53 14.12 6.18
N GLU A 354 12.81 13.76 6.10
CA GLU A 354 13.52 13.40 4.87
C GLU A 354 13.02 12.10 4.22
N TRP A 355 12.40 11.19 4.97
CA TRP A 355 11.98 9.90 4.41
C TRP A 355 10.93 10.00 3.31
N ASN A 356 10.02 10.94 3.42
CA ASN A 356 8.95 11.13 2.44
C ASN A 356 8.88 12.57 1.92
N ARG A 357 9.63 13.51 2.53
CA ARG A 357 9.60 14.96 2.23
C ARG A 357 8.18 15.51 2.11
N LEU A 358 7.32 15.13 3.06
CA LEU A 358 5.93 15.62 3.11
C LEU A 358 5.79 16.87 3.97
N TYR A 359 6.78 17.18 4.81
CA TYR A 359 6.79 18.31 5.72
C TYR A 359 8.08 19.14 5.55
N PRO A 360 7.96 20.49 5.51
CA PRO A 360 6.74 21.30 5.53
C PRO A 360 5.94 21.15 4.23
N TYR A 361 4.60 21.04 4.35
CA TYR A 361 3.75 20.90 3.18
C TYR A 361 3.64 22.22 2.40
N GLN A 362 3.71 22.13 1.07
CA GLN A 362 3.60 23.27 0.15
C GLN A 362 2.65 22.90 -0.99
N PHE A 363 1.79 23.84 -1.34
CA PHE A 363 0.96 23.74 -2.55
C PHE A 363 1.74 24.17 -3.80
N ASN A 364 1.25 23.75 -4.98
CA ASN A 364 1.86 24.09 -6.26
C ASN A 364 1.60 25.53 -6.75
N TRP A 365 0.81 26.29 -6.01
CA TRP A 365 0.54 27.73 -6.27
C TRP A 365 1.21 28.66 -5.26
N ASN A 366 2.05 28.15 -4.38
CA ASN A 366 2.82 28.93 -3.41
C ASN A 366 4.21 29.26 -3.93
#